data_13ebc657ed6ac934eec554f26e6c0d28
#
_entry.id   13ebc657ed6ac934eec554f26e6c0d28
#
_cell.length_a   1.000
_cell.length_b   1.000
_cell.length_c   1.000
_cell.angle_alpha   90.00
_cell.angle_beta   90.00
_cell.angle_gamma   90.00
#
_symmetry.space_group_name_H-M   'P 1'
#
loop_
_entity.id
_entity.type
_entity.pdbx_description
1 polymer ?
#
loop_
_entity_poly.entity_id
_entity_poly.type
_entity_poly.pdbx_seq_one_letter_code
_entity_poly.pdbx_strand_id
1 'polypeptide(L)'
;MSDDFFGYLFKKRDRNSQMPSNEAIAHWAVKIVDLLYPEHSVTQFENKEDLVAHASRLKTELLMIASASGEGKARDYQELTHQFFEQLPALYELLNTDISAIYKGDPAAVSEFEVIRTYPGFYAICFYRIAHALNILGLRLIPRILTEHAHSKTGIDIHPAA
;
A
#
# COMPACT_ATOMS: atom_id res chain seq x y z
N MET A 1 8.21 -38.36 13.66
CA MET A 1 7.94 -36.93 13.92
C MET A 1 7.18 -36.86 15.24
N SER A 2 7.66 -36.06 16.21
CA SER A 2 7.06 -36.03 17.55
C SER A 2 5.72 -35.27 17.53
N ASP A 3 4.72 -35.80 18.19
CA ASP A 3 3.38 -35.18 18.39
C ASP A 3 3.48 -33.76 18.99
N ASP A 4 4.52 -33.53 19.77
CA ASP A 4 4.84 -32.27 20.43
C ASP A 4 5.19 -31.15 19.43
N PHE A 5 5.89 -31.46 18.34
CA PHE A 5 6.22 -30.49 17.28
C PHE A 5 4.96 -29.97 16.56
N PHE A 6 4.05 -30.85 16.19
CA PHE A 6 2.81 -30.45 15.55
C PHE A 6 1.86 -29.72 16.51
N GLY A 7 1.84 -30.08 17.77
CA GLY A 7 1.13 -29.36 18.82
C GLY A 7 1.65 -27.91 18.98
N TYR A 8 2.97 -27.73 18.94
CA TYR A 8 3.59 -26.40 18.93
C TYR A 8 3.21 -25.60 17.69
N LEU A 9 3.29 -26.17 16.49
CA LEU A 9 2.92 -25.52 15.24
C LEU A 9 1.44 -25.12 15.21
N PHE A 10 0.56 -25.96 15.72
CA PHE A 10 -0.86 -25.67 15.80
C PHE A 10 -1.15 -24.47 16.70
N LYS A 11 -0.56 -24.45 17.92
CA LYS A 11 -0.67 -23.30 18.84
C LYS A 11 -0.09 -22.00 18.25
N LYS A 12 0.97 -22.10 17.44
CA LYS A 12 1.58 -20.95 16.78
C LYS A 12 0.66 -20.38 15.69
N ARG A 13 -0.08 -21.22 14.97
CA ARG A 13 -1.05 -20.79 13.94
C ARG A 13 -2.21 -19.99 14.52
N ASP A 14 -2.71 -20.40 15.68
CA ASP A 14 -3.83 -19.75 16.33
C ASP A 14 -3.54 -18.27 16.70
N ARG A 15 -2.29 -17.97 17.05
CA ARG A 15 -1.84 -16.60 17.36
C ARG A 15 -1.77 -15.65 16.16
N ASN A 16 -1.66 -16.19 14.95
CA ASN A 16 -1.48 -15.41 13.71
C ASN A 16 -2.73 -15.41 12.81
N SER A 17 -3.85 -15.98 13.27
CA SER A 17 -5.02 -16.24 12.44
C SER A 17 -5.79 -14.98 12.01
N GLN A 18 -5.53 -13.82 12.62
CA GLN A 18 -6.25 -12.57 12.33
C GLN A 18 -5.54 -11.68 11.31
N MET A 19 -4.24 -11.84 11.10
CA MET A 19 -3.49 -11.02 10.16
C MET A 19 -3.78 -11.45 8.72
N PRO A 20 -4.19 -10.55 7.82
CA PRO A 20 -4.33 -10.86 6.40
C PRO A 20 -3.01 -11.32 5.79
N SER A 21 -3.06 -12.05 4.67
CA SER A 21 -1.84 -12.43 3.95
C SER A 21 -1.08 -11.21 3.42
N ASN A 22 0.23 -11.37 3.19
CA ASN A 22 1.05 -10.30 2.61
C ASN A 22 0.50 -9.86 1.25
N GLU A 23 -0.03 -10.82 0.45
CA GLU A 23 -0.67 -10.54 -0.84
C GLU A 23 -1.93 -9.70 -0.67
N ALA A 24 -2.76 -9.98 0.33
CA ALA A 24 -3.97 -9.20 0.58
C ALA A 24 -3.64 -7.76 1.00
N ILE A 25 -2.61 -7.58 1.83
CA ILE A 25 -2.12 -6.26 2.24
C ILE A 25 -1.55 -5.49 1.05
N ALA A 26 -0.72 -6.14 0.23
CA ALA A 26 -0.19 -5.53 -0.98
C ALA A 26 -1.29 -5.16 -1.98
N HIS A 27 -2.31 -6.02 -2.12
CA HIS A 27 -3.45 -5.77 -3.00
C HIS A 27 -4.28 -4.56 -2.55
N TRP A 28 -4.38 -4.31 -1.25
CA TRP A 28 -4.96 -3.06 -0.75
C TRP A 28 -4.20 -1.82 -1.27
N ALA A 29 -2.86 -1.84 -1.24
CA ALA A 29 -2.06 -0.73 -1.76
C ALA A 29 -2.17 -0.59 -3.28
N VAL A 30 -2.29 -1.70 -4.03
CA VAL A 30 -2.62 -1.66 -5.48
C VAL A 30 -3.93 -0.89 -5.69
N LYS A 31 -4.98 -1.19 -4.92
CA LYS A 31 -6.26 -0.48 -5.02
C LYS A 31 -6.13 1.03 -4.70
N ILE A 32 -5.24 1.43 -3.79
CA ILE A 32 -4.94 2.86 -3.55
C ILE A 32 -4.29 3.49 -4.79
N VAL A 33 -3.33 2.81 -5.41
CA VAL A 33 -2.71 3.29 -6.66
C VAL A 33 -3.77 3.40 -7.77
N ASP A 34 -4.62 2.39 -7.92
CA ASP A 34 -5.71 2.36 -8.91
C ASP A 34 -6.76 3.47 -8.67
N LEU A 35 -7.00 3.83 -7.40
CA LEU A 35 -7.88 4.94 -7.04
C LEU A 35 -7.29 6.29 -7.48
N LEU A 36 -5.96 6.46 -7.31
CA LEU A 36 -5.27 7.70 -7.64
C LEU A 36 -4.97 7.83 -9.14
N TYR A 37 -4.74 6.71 -9.81
CA TYR A 37 -4.34 6.65 -11.22
C TYR A 37 -5.24 5.69 -12.01
N PRO A 38 -6.38 6.20 -12.54
CA PRO A 38 -7.29 5.39 -13.36
C PRO A 38 -6.61 4.83 -14.61
N GLU A 39 -5.50 5.44 -15.06
CA GLU A 39 -4.67 4.94 -16.15
C GLU A 39 -4.07 3.55 -15.85
N HIS A 40 -3.84 3.23 -14.58
CA HIS A 40 -3.32 1.95 -14.12
C HIS A 40 -4.45 0.92 -13.90
N SER A 41 -5.67 1.39 -13.67
CA SER A 41 -6.82 0.58 -13.28
C SER A 41 -7.68 0.16 -14.46
N VAL A 42 -8.37 -0.98 -14.30
CA VAL A 42 -9.52 -1.37 -15.12
C VAL A 42 -10.86 -1.04 -14.44
N THR A 43 -10.82 -0.59 -13.20
CA THR A 43 -12.02 -0.25 -12.43
C THR A 43 -12.60 1.06 -12.93
N GLN A 44 -13.89 1.06 -13.28
CA GLN A 44 -14.64 2.23 -13.67
C GLN A 44 -15.69 2.55 -12.61
N PHE A 45 -15.95 3.83 -12.40
CA PHE A 45 -17.01 4.32 -11.52
C PHE A 45 -18.05 5.06 -12.36
N GLU A 46 -19.33 4.80 -12.09
CA GLU A 46 -20.42 5.43 -12.84
C GLU A 46 -20.61 6.91 -12.45
N ASN A 47 -20.28 7.24 -11.21
CA ASN A 47 -20.45 8.58 -10.66
C ASN A 47 -19.44 8.83 -9.51
N LYS A 48 -19.41 10.07 -9.01
CA LYS A 48 -18.55 10.48 -7.90
C LYS A 48 -18.89 9.75 -6.60
N GLU A 49 -20.15 9.46 -6.38
CA GLU A 49 -20.66 8.79 -5.18
C GLU A 49 -20.09 7.36 -5.08
N ASP A 50 -20.01 6.66 -6.20
CA ASP A 50 -19.41 5.31 -6.28
C ASP A 50 -17.90 5.35 -5.98
N LEU A 51 -17.20 6.36 -6.49
CA LEU A 51 -15.78 6.59 -6.18
C LEU A 51 -15.57 6.85 -4.69
N VAL A 52 -16.38 7.71 -4.08
CA VAL A 52 -16.32 8.01 -2.64
C VAL A 52 -16.64 6.77 -1.81
N ALA A 53 -17.64 5.98 -2.20
CA ALA A 53 -17.98 4.73 -1.54
C ALA A 53 -16.82 3.71 -1.64
N HIS A 54 -16.13 3.66 -2.79
CA HIS A 54 -14.95 2.82 -2.96
C HIS A 54 -13.81 3.26 -2.04
N ALA A 55 -13.48 4.56 -1.98
CA ALA A 55 -12.49 5.09 -1.07
C ALA A 55 -12.83 4.79 0.41
N SER A 56 -14.11 4.87 0.78
CA SER A 56 -14.58 4.54 2.13
C SER A 56 -14.38 3.05 2.46
N ARG A 57 -14.57 2.14 1.48
CA ARG A 57 -14.26 0.71 1.66
C ARG A 57 -12.76 0.48 1.87
N LEU A 58 -11.90 1.15 1.09
CA LEU A 58 -10.45 1.06 1.26
C LEU A 58 -9.98 1.57 2.62
N LYS A 59 -10.64 2.62 3.13
CA LYS A 59 -10.42 3.11 4.50
C LYS A 59 -10.76 2.05 5.55
N THR A 60 -11.89 1.37 5.39
CA THR A 60 -12.30 0.25 6.28
C THR A 60 -11.33 -0.92 6.19
N GLU A 61 -10.86 -1.28 4.98
CA GLU A 61 -9.85 -2.33 4.79
C GLU A 61 -8.54 -1.99 5.54
N LEU A 62 -8.05 -0.74 5.44
CA LEU A 62 -6.85 -0.31 6.16
C LEU A 62 -7.04 -0.42 7.68
N LEU A 63 -8.20 0.00 8.19
CA LEU A 63 -8.53 -0.13 9.62
C LEU A 63 -8.45 -1.59 10.07
N MET A 64 -9.01 -2.51 9.30
CA MET A 64 -8.97 -3.95 9.60
C MET A 64 -7.52 -4.49 9.57
N ILE A 65 -6.74 -4.13 8.54
CA ILE A 65 -5.35 -4.54 8.39
C ILE A 65 -4.50 -4.01 9.56
N ALA A 66 -4.61 -2.72 9.88
CA ALA A 66 -3.87 -2.09 10.95
C ALA A 66 -4.24 -2.66 12.33
N SER A 67 -5.52 -2.88 12.59
CA SER A 67 -5.99 -3.51 13.83
C SER A 67 -5.49 -4.94 13.98
N ALA A 68 -5.49 -5.72 12.89
CA ALA A 68 -5.02 -7.10 12.90
C ALA A 68 -3.50 -7.21 13.10
N SER A 69 -2.73 -6.18 12.70
CA SER A 69 -1.27 -6.18 12.92
C SER A 69 -0.88 -6.12 14.39
N GLY A 70 -1.73 -5.59 15.25
CA GLY A 70 -1.46 -5.41 16.68
C GLY A 70 -0.27 -4.48 16.96
N GLU A 71 0.18 -3.71 15.98
CA GLU A 71 1.32 -2.82 16.11
C GLU A 71 0.98 -1.58 16.92
N GLY A 72 1.77 -1.33 17.93
CA GLY A 72 1.62 -0.18 18.82
C GLY A 72 0.75 -0.49 20.06
N LYS A 73 1.14 0.10 21.18
CA LYS A 73 0.36 0.01 22.43
C LYS A 73 -0.85 0.94 22.31
N ALA A 74 -2.07 0.39 22.39
CA ALA A 74 -3.33 1.13 22.52
C ALA A 74 -3.50 2.27 21.50
N ARG A 75 -3.16 2.05 20.25
CA ARG A 75 -3.37 3.05 19.21
C ARG A 75 -4.82 3.07 18.77
N ASP A 76 -5.30 4.28 18.59
CA ASP A 76 -6.54 4.48 17.85
C ASP A 76 -6.27 4.27 16.35
N TYR A 77 -6.50 3.03 15.88
CA TYR A 77 -6.38 2.68 14.46
C TYR A 77 -7.37 3.46 13.59
N GLN A 78 -8.48 3.94 14.16
CA GLN A 78 -9.41 4.80 13.44
C GLN A 78 -8.77 6.14 13.12
N GLU A 79 -8.11 6.75 14.09
CA GLU A 79 -7.40 8.02 13.90
C GLU A 79 -6.23 7.85 12.91
N LEU A 80 -5.43 6.80 13.04
CA LEU A 80 -4.35 6.50 12.09
C LEU A 80 -4.90 6.38 10.65
N THR A 81 -5.97 5.61 10.48
CA THR A 81 -6.60 5.41 9.19
C THR A 81 -7.19 6.72 8.64
N HIS A 82 -7.79 7.52 9.49
CA HIS A 82 -8.29 8.84 9.11
C HIS A 82 -7.14 9.73 8.62
N GLN A 83 -6.07 9.85 9.40
CA GLN A 83 -4.90 10.65 9.03
C GLN A 83 -4.25 10.21 7.72
N PHE A 84 -4.18 8.89 7.45
CA PHE A 84 -3.67 8.40 6.17
C PHE A 84 -4.53 8.88 5.00
N PHE A 85 -5.86 8.76 5.11
CA PHE A 85 -6.77 9.18 4.03
C PHE A 85 -6.84 10.70 3.86
N GLU A 86 -6.66 11.47 4.92
CA GLU A 86 -6.52 12.93 4.85
C GLU A 86 -5.25 13.38 4.10
N GLN A 87 -4.21 12.55 4.08
CA GLN A 87 -2.95 12.83 3.37
C GLN A 87 -3.00 12.43 1.89
N LEU A 88 -4.02 11.68 1.42
CA LEU A 88 -4.06 11.22 0.02
C LEU A 88 -3.94 12.35 -1.02
N PRO A 89 -4.55 13.54 -0.85
CA PRO A 89 -4.35 14.62 -1.80
C PRO A 89 -2.88 15.07 -1.90
N ALA A 90 -2.20 15.23 -0.76
CA ALA A 90 -0.80 15.61 -0.73
C ALA A 90 0.11 14.50 -1.30
N LEU A 91 -0.24 13.25 -1.04
CA LEU A 91 0.44 12.07 -1.62
C LEU A 91 0.31 12.05 -3.14
N TYR A 92 -0.88 12.33 -3.66
CA TYR A 92 -1.14 12.42 -5.10
C TYR A 92 -0.31 13.52 -5.76
N GLU A 93 -0.27 14.72 -5.19
CA GLU A 93 0.56 15.82 -5.70
C GLU A 93 2.05 15.44 -5.71
N LEU A 94 2.54 14.78 -4.67
CA LEU A 94 3.92 14.33 -4.59
C LEU A 94 4.23 13.28 -5.68
N LEU A 95 3.34 12.32 -5.89
CA LEU A 95 3.47 11.31 -6.96
C LEU A 95 3.45 11.95 -8.36
N ASN A 96 2.67 12.99 -8.57
CA ASN A 96 2.68 13.74 -9.85
C ASN A 96 4.03 14.44 -10.09
N THR A 97 4.70 14.91 -9.04
CA THR A 97 6.07 15.43 -9.19
C THR A 97 7.06 14.32 -9.54
N ASP A 98 6.91 13.12 -8.98
CA ASP A 98 7.73 11.94 -9.32
C ASP A 98 7.52 11.53 -10.79
N ILE A 99 6.27 11.48 -11.29
CA ILE A 99 5.95 11.21 -12.70
C ILE A 99 6.65 12.24 -13.61
N SER A 100 6.49 13.52 -13.31
CA SER A 100 7.09 14.60 -14.11
C SER A 100 8.62 14.52 -14.09
N ALA A 101 9.25 14.14 -12.98
CA ALA A 101 10.69 13.97 -12.87
C ALA A 101 11.17 12.79 -13.74
N ILE A 102 10.47 11.66 -13.70
CA ILE A 102 10.79 10.49 -14.54
C ILE A 102 10.65 10.84 -16.02
N TYR A 103 9.53 11.45 -16.40
CA TYR A 103 9.25 11.84 -17.80
C TYR A 103 10.30 12.80 -18.36
N LYS A 104 10.71 13.80 -17.57
CA LYS A 104 11.74 14.77 -17.98
C LYS A 104 13.15 14.21 -17.95
N GLY A 105 13.39 13.22 -17.09
CA GLY A 105 14.71 12.63 -16.89
C GLY A 105 15.05 11.51 -17.89
N ASP A 106 14.05 10.92 -18.53
CA ASP A 106 14.23 9.82 -19.49
C ASP A 106 13.91 10.28 -20.91
N PRO A 107 14.92 10.45 -21.80
CA PRO A 107 14.68 10.83 -23.19
C PRO A 107 13.85 9.81 -23.98
N ALA A 108 13.72 8.57 -23.52
CA ALA A 108 12.92 7.52 -24.15
C ALA A 108 11.43 7.58 -23.75
N ALA A 109 11.09 8.30 -22.71
CA ALA A 109 9.70 8.44 -22.25
C ALA A 109 8.87 9.26 -23.25
N VAL A 110 7.78 8.67 -23.76
CA VAL A 110 6.93 9.29 -24.78
C VAL A 110 5.85 10.18 -24.11
N SER A 111 5.38 9.81 -22.90
CA SER A 111 4.36 10.53 -22.18
C SER A 111 4.33 10.17 -20.69
N GLU A 112 3.72 11.04 -19.86
CA GLU A 112 3.45 10.73 -18.45
C GLU A 112 2.49 9.52 -18.31
N PHE A 113 1.57 9.33 -19.25
CA PHE A 113 0.70 8.14 -19.31
C PHE A 113 1.51 6.84 -19.43
N GLU A 114 2.55 6.84 -20.29
CA GLU A 114 3.46 5.70 -20.40
C GLU A 114 4.21 5.44 -19.10
N VAL A 115 4.71 6.51 -18.44
CA VAL A 115 5.38 6.39 -17.14
C VAL A 115 4.47 5.71 -16.12
N ILE A 116 3.22 6.15 -16.00
CA ILE A 116 2.24 5.57 -15.08
C ILE A 116 2.00 4.09 -15.37
N ARG A 117 1.90 3.73 -16.66
CA ARG A 117 1.49 2.38 -17.06
C ARG A 117 2.61 1.35 -17.08
N THR A 118 3.85 1.76 -17.32
CA THR A 118 4.91 0.81 -17.71
C THR A 118 6.20 0.91 -16.91
N TYR A 119 6.45 2.02 -16.22
CA TYR A 119 7.74 2.23 -15.55
C TYR A 119 7.78 1.52 -14.20
N PRO A 120 8.67 0.54 -14.02
CA PRO A 120 8.82 -0.14 -12.73
C PRO A 120 9.28 0.81 -11.62
N GLY A 121 10.05 1.85 -11.96
CA GLY A 121 10.47 2.89 -11.02
C GLY A 121 9.30 3.66 -10.43
N PHE A 122 8.30 4.02 -11.26
CA PHE A 122 7.10 4.68 -10.76
C PHE A 122 6.27 3.77 -9.85
N TYR A 123 6.12 2.49 -10.25
CA TYR A 123 5.43 1.51 -9.41
C TYR A 123 6.09 1.37 -8.04
N ALA A 124 7.42 1.25 -8.00
CA ALA A 124 8.17 1.15 -6.74
C ALA A 124 8.01 2.41 -5.88
N ILE A 125 8.03 3.60 -6.49
CA ILE A 125 7.82 4.88 -5.81
C ILE A 125 6.41 4.99 -5.23
N CYS A 126 5.37 4.55 -5.95
CA CYS A 126 3.99 4.53 -5.42
C CYS A 126 3.92 3.74 -4.11
N PHE A 127 4.45 2.52 -4.12
CA PHE A 127 4.47 1.66 -2.92
C PHE A 127 5.32 2.25 -1.79
N TYR A 128 6.48 2.81 -2.12
CA TYR A 128 7.33 3.49 -1.15
C TYR A 128 6.60 4.65 -0.48
N ARG A 129 5.97 5.55 -1.25
CA ARG A 129 5.26 6.71 -0.72
C ARG A 129 4.11 6.32 0.21
N ILE A 130 3.31 5.31 -0.18
CA ILE A 130 2.24 4.74 0.66
C ILE A 130 2.83 4.14 1.94
N ALA A 131 3.88 3.32 1.81
CA ALA A 131 4.55 2.69 2.93
C ALA A 131 5.19 3.71 3.87
N HIS A 132 5.83 4.77 3.33
CA HIS A 132 6.42 5.85 4.10
C HIS A 132 5.37 6.61 4.93
N ALA A 133 4.23 6.96 4.32
CA ALA A 133 3.12 7.60 5.03
C ALA A 133 2.63 6.75 6.21
N LEU A 134 2.42 5.44 6.01
CA LEU A 134 2.05 4.51 7.06
C LEU A 134 3.14 4.34 8.13
N ASN A 135 4.41 4.38 7.74
CA ASN A 135 5.54 4.31 8.64
C ASN A 135 5.62 5.55 9.56
N ILE A 136 5.40 6.75 9.02
CA ILE A 136 5.29 8.01 9.80
C ILE A 136 4.14 7.92 10.80
N LEU A 137 3.01 7.35 10.41
CA LEU A 137 1.89 7.08 11.30
C LEU A 137 2.18 5.96 12.31
N GLY A 138 3.37 5.31 12.19
CA GLY A 138 4.01 4.41 13.17
C GLY A 138 3.66 2.95 13.01
N LEU A 139 3.11 2.52 11.90
CA LEU A 139 3.13 1.12 11.51
C LEU A 139 4.54 0.73 11.09
N ARG A 140 4.92 -0.54 11.28
CA ARG A 140 6.25 -1.05 10.95
C ARG A 140 6.20 -2.23 9.99
N LEU A 141 5.36 -3.21 10.29
CA LEU A 141 5.24 -4.44 9.51
C LEU A 141 4.57 -4.19 8.17
N ILE A 142 3.41 -3.49 8.17
CA ILE A 142 2.66 -3.20 6.96
C ILE A 142 3.51 -2.44 5.93
N PRO A 143 4.20 -1.34 6.28
CA PRO A 143 5.12 -0.66 5.36
C PRO A 143 6.19 -1.57 4.76
N ARG A 144 6.78 -2.47 5.57
CA ARG A 144 7.77 -3.44 5.06
C ARG A 144 7.16 -4.44 4.07
N ILE A 145 5.97 -4.95 4.35
CA ILE A 145 5.26 -5.84 3.42
C ILE A 145 5.04 -5.14 2.07
N LEU A 146 4.66 -3.86 2.07
CA LEU A 146 4.43 -3.09 0.86
C LEU A 146 5.70 -2.88 0.04
N THR A 147 6.82 -2.49 0.69
CA THR A 147 8.09 -2.29 -0.04
C THR A 147 8.69 -3.59 -0.53
N GLU A 148 8.57 -4.70 0.21
CA GLU A 148 8.99 -6.03 -0.25
C GLU A 148 8.14 -6.52 -1.43
N HIS A 149 6.83 -6.21 -1.44
CA HIS A 149 6.00 -6.49 -2.61
C HIS A 149 6.50 -5.74 -3.85
N ALA A 150 6.76 -4.43 -3.72
CA ALA A 150 7.29 -3.63 -4.83
C ALA A 150 8.65 -4.15 -5.30
N HIS A 151 9.55 -4.50 -4.38
CA HIS A 151 10.83 -5.11 -4.70
C HIS A 151 10.65 -6.42 -5.48
N SER A 152 9.75 -7.30 -5.06
CA SER A 152 9.49 -8.56 -5.76
C SER A 152 8.97 -8.39 -7.20
N LYS A 153 8.33 -7.26 -7.51
CA LYS A 153 7.77 -6.95 -8.83
C LYS A 153 8.73 -6.17 -9.74
N THR A 154 9.59 -5.36 -9.16
CA THR A 154 10.39 -4.37 -9.90
C THR A 154 11.89 -4.58 -9.79
N GLY A 155 12.35 -5.35 -8.81
CA GLY A 155 13.76 -5.44 -8.42
C GLY A 155 14.28 -4.19 -7.68
N ILE A 156 13.44 -3.20 -7.42
CA ILE A 156 13.80 -1.94 -6.75
C ILE A 156 13.45 -2.03 -5.28
N ASP A 157 14.45 -1.91 -4.40
CA ASP A 157 14.27 -1.92 -2.94
C ASP A 157 14.41 -0.50 -2.39
N ILE A 158 13.36 0.02 -1.77
CA ILE A 158 13.33 1.30 -1.07
C ILE A 158 12.78 1.08 0.33
N HIS A 159 13.60 1.34 1.35
CA HIS A 159 13.17 1.17 2.73
C HIS A 159 12.06 2.18 3.10
N PRO A 160 10.99 1.79 3.86
CA PRO A 160 9.88 2.70 4.18
C PRO A 160 10.29 3.96 4.97
N ALA A 161 11.43 3.93 5.64
CA ALA A 161 11.97 5.06 6.40
C ALA A 161 13.03 5.89 5.66
N ALA A 162 13.23 5.62 4.34
CA ALA A 162 14.18 6.38 3.53
C ALA A 162 13.74 7.84 3.36
#